data_d3db06254b98374582a6f38f16aeac92
#
_entry.id   d3db06254b98374582a6f38f16aeac92
#
_cell.length_a   1.000
_cell.length_b   1.000
_cell.length_c   1.000
_cell.angle_alpha   90.00
_cell.angle_beta   90.00
_cell.angle_gamma   90.00
#
_symmetry.space_group_name_H-M   'P 1'
#
loop_
_entity.id
_entity.type
_entity.pdbx_description
1 polymer ?
#
loop_
_entity_poly.entity_id
_entity_poly.type
_entity_poly.pdbx_seq_one_letter_code
_entity_poly.pdbx_strand_id
1 'polypeptide(L)'
;MGFATEFKEFAAKGNVVDLAVGVIIGAAFAKIVDSMVKDLIMPVIGRVVGGLDFSNYFVVLAPPPPGYAGPMTYEALTKAGVPLLAYGNFLTVLLNFLILAFVIFLMVRQINRLRRTAPAAPPAPPEDTVLLREIRDSLRR
;
A
#
# COMPACT_ATOMS: atom_id res chain seq x y z
N MET A 1 -27.96 -6.60 29.12
CA MET A 1 -27.63 -5.93 27.83
C MET A 1 -27.44 -7.01 26.79
N GLY A 2 -28.14 -6.94 25.67
CA GLY A 2 -28.07 -7.98 24.67
C GLY A 2 -26.88 -7.75 23.74
N PHE A 3 -26.24 -8.85 23.26
CA PHE A 3 -25.16 -8.85 22.27
C PHE A 3 -25.45 -7.93 21.06
N ALA A 4 -26.71 -7.86 20.62
CA ALA A 4 -27.12 -6.98 19.53
C ALA A 4 -26.97 -5.49 19.86
N THR A 5 -27.17 -5.10 21.12
CA THR A 5 -27.01 -3.70 21.58
C THR A 5 -25.55 -3.34 21.66
N GLU A 6 -24.69 -4.22 22.18
CA GLU A 6 -23.23 -4.02 22.25
C GLU A 6 -22.62 -3.98 20.86
N PHE A 7 -23.07 -4.84 19.94
CA PHE A 7 -22.64 -4.83 18.55
C PHE A 7 -23.06 -3.55 17.83
N LYS A 8 -24.28 -3.06 18.06
CA LYS A 8 -24.77 -1.81 17.49
C LYS A 8 -23.97 -0.60 17.99
N GLU A 9 -23.67 -0.56 19.31
CA GLU A 9 -22.84 0.50 19.89
C GLU A 9 -21.39 0.45 19.37
N PHE A 10 -20.83 -0.74 19.22
CA PHE A 10 -19.51 -0.93 18.62
C PHE A 10 -19.47 -0.46 17.15
N ALA A 11 -20.47 -0.82 16.36
CA ALA A 11 -20.58 -0.40 14.96
C ALA A 11 -20.88 1.10 14.81
N ALA A 12 -21.64 1.68 15.74
CA ALA A 12 -22.00 3.10 15.75
C ALA A 12 -20.88 4.02 16.28
N LYS A 13 -19.81 3.47 16.85
CA LYS A 13 -18.64 4.23 17.35
C LYS A 13 -17.75 4.80 16.23
N GLY A 14 -18.31 5.26 15.12
CA GLY A 14 -17.64 6.01 14.04
C GLY A 14 -16.32 5.42 13.49
N ASN A 15 -15.44 5.00 14.37
CA ASN A 15 -14.10 4.48 14.02
C ASN A 15 -14.15 3.22 13.13
N VAL A 16 -15.16 2.35 13.27
CA VAL A 16 -15.26 1.11 12.47
C VAL A 16 -15.71 1.44 11.06
N VAL A 17 -16.65 2.35 10.89
CA VAL A 17 -17.12 2.79 9.57
C VAL A 17 -16.02 3.55 8.85
N ASP A 18 -15.35 4.48 9.53
CA ASP A 18 -14.24 5.25 8.95
C ASP A 18 -13.08 4.33 8.54
N LEU A 19 -12.75 3.35 9.38
CA LEU A 19 -11.74 2.34 9.06
C LEU A 19 -12.17 1.49 7.85
N ALA A 20 -13.42 1.03 7.81
CA ALA A 20 -13.94 0.24 6.70
C ALA A 20 -13.91 1.03 5.39
N VAL A 21 -14.35 2.29 5.40
CA VAL A 21 -14.28 3.19 4.25
C VAL A 21 -12.83 3.40 3.82
N GLY A 22 -11.94 3.66 4.78
CA GLY A 22 -10.49 3.81 4.51
C GLY A 22 -9.87 2.58 3.86
N VAL A 23 -10.21 1.38 4.34
CA VAL A 23 -9.75 0.11 3.76
C VAL A 23 -10.30 -0.10 2.35
N ILE A 24 -11.58 0.18 2.11
CA ILE A 24 -12.21 0.03 0.78
C ILE A 24 -11.57 1.00 -0.22
N ILE A 25 -11.42 2.27 0.15
CA ILE A 25 -10.77 3.27 -0.70
C ILE A 25 -9.32 2.91 -0.94
N GLY A 26 -8.61 2.48 0.12
CA GLY A 26 -7.22 2.05 0.02
C GLY A 26 -7.03 0.86 -0.92
N ALA A 27 -7.93 -0.14 -0.86
CA ALA A 27 -7.91 -1.29 -1.77
C ALA A 27 -8.20 -0.90 -3.22
N ALA A 28 -9.14 0.03 -3.45
CA ALA A 28 -9.42 0.56 -4.78
C ALA A 28 -8.22 1.35 -5.33
N PHE A 29 -7.61 2.18 -4.51
CA PHE A 29 -6.41 2.94 -4.86
C PHE A 29 -5.22 2.02 -5.16
N ALA A 30 -5.03 0.96 -4.38
CA ALA A 30 -3.98 -0.03 -4.60
C ALA A 30 -4.09 -0.68 -5.99
N LYS A 31 -5.31 -0.94 -6.50
CA LYS A 31 -5.51 -1.45 -7.86
C LYS A 31 -5.06 -0.46 -8.94
N ILE A 32 -5.31 0.83 -8.75
CA ILE A 32 -4.87 1.87 -9.68
C ILE A 32 -3.34 1.94 -9.71
N VAL A 33 -2.71 1.90 -8.55
CA VAL A 33 -1.24 1.94 -8.44
C VAL A 33 -0.62 0.66 -9.03
N ASP A 34 -1.21 -0.51 -8.79
CA ASP A 34 -0.77 -1.78 -9.36
C ASP A 34 -0.87 -1.78 -10.90
N SER A 35 -1.98 -1.28 -11.46
CA SER A 35 -2.12 -1.08 -12.91
C SER A 35 -1.08 -0.10 -13.46
N MET A 36 -0.85 1.02 -12.78
CA MET A 36 0.18 1.98 -13.19
C MET A 36 1.58 1.33 -13.26
N VAL A 37 1.92 0.50 -12.29
CA VAL A 37 3.20 -0.22 -12.28
C VAL A 37 3.24 -1.25 -13.41
N LYS A 38 2.21 -2.10 -13.51
CA LYS A 38 2.19 -3.21 -14.48
C LYS A 38 2.02 -2.76 -15.92
N ASP A 39 1.16 -1.76 -16.15
CA ASP A 39 0.75 -1.39 -17.49
C ASP A 39 1.56 -0.24 -18.08
N LEU A 40 2.17 0.60 -17.24
CA LEU A 40 2.96 1.75 -17.68
C LEU A 40 4.46 1.60 -17.38
N ILE A 41 4.82 1.26 -16.14
CA ILE A 41 6.22 1.23 -15.71
C ILE A 41 6.92 -0.05 -16.16
N MET A 42 6.28 -1.21 -15.96
CA MET A 42 6.88 -2.50 -16.31
C MET A 42 7.22 -2.66 -17.79
N PRO A 43 6.39 -2.25 -18.75
CA PRO A 43 6.76 -2.31 -20.16
C PRO A 43 7.99 -1.46 -20.50
N VAL A 44 8.13 -0.28 -19.88
CA VAL A 44 9.30 0.58 -20.07
C VAL A 44 10.56 -0.05 -19.50
N ILE A 45 10.49 -0.55 -18.25
CA ILE A 45 11.61 -1.27 -17.62
C ILE A 45 11.96 -2.54 -18.40
N GLY A 46 10.95 -3.31 -18.81
CA GLY A 46 11.14 -4.53 -19.60
C GLY A 46 11.85 -4.30 -20.91
N ARG A 47 11.62 -3.15 -21.56
CA ARG A 47 12.31 -2.76 -22.79
C ARG A 47 13.78 -2.37 -22.54
N VAL A 48 14.08 -1.76 -21.39
CA VAL A 48 15.42 -1.26 -21.06
C VAL A 48 16.31 -2.36 -20.46
N VAL A 49 15.75 -3.19 -19.57
CA VAL A 49 16.48 -4.19 -18.76
C VAL A 49 16.33 -5.60 -19.31
N GLY A 50 15.42 -5.85 -20.26
CA GLY A 50 15.20 -7.16 -20.86
C GLY A 50 14.14 -8.02 -20.17
N GLY A 51 13.26 -7.39 -19.35
CA GLY A 51 12.18 -8.06 -18.62
C GLY A 51 12.59 -8.45 -17.20
N LEU A 52 11.67 -8.17 -16.25
CA LEU A 52 11.84 -8.53 -14.84
C LEU A 52 10.93 -9.71 -14.44
N ASP A 53 10.57 -10.53 -15.41
CA ASP A 53 9.79 -11.74 -15.18
C ASP A 53 10.73 -12.96 -15.07
N PHE A 54 10.96 -13.35 -13.85
CA PHE A 54 11.76 -14.53 -13.50
C PHE A 54 10.88 -15.74 -13.14
N SER A 55 9.57 -15.71 -13.40
CA SER A 55 8.62 -16.74 -12.96
C SER A 55 8.97 -18.13 -13.46
N ASN A 56 9.62 -18.24 -14.60
CA ASN A 56 10.03 -19.53 -15.17
C ASN A 56 11.34 -20.10 -14.58
N TYR A 57 11.95 -19.44 -13.59
CA TYR A 57 13.04 -20.00 -12.81
C TYR A 57 12.48 -20.73 -11.59
N PHE A 58 12.39 -22.05 -11.69
CA PHE A 58 11.86 -22.91 -10.64
C PHE A 58 12.55 -24.27 -10.63
N VAL A 59 12.43 -24.97 -9.52
CA VAL A 59 12.85 -26.37 -9.37
C VAL A 59 11.62 -27.23 -9.20
N VAL A 60 11.47 -28.27 -10.01
CA VAL A 60 10.38 -29.23 -9.91
C VAL A 60 10.70 -30.20 -8.77
N LEU A 61 9.83 -30.26 -7.76
CA LEU A 61 10.05 -31.09 -6.57
C LEU A 61 9.51 -32.52 -6.74
N ALA A 62 8.53 -32.71 -7.62
CA ALA A 62 7.99 -34.01 -7.97
C ALA A 62 7.62 -34.08 -9.45
N PRO A 63 7.71 -35.25 -10.09
CA PRO A 63 7.39 -35.38 -11.50
C PRO A 63 5.92 -35.01 -11.79
N PRO A 64 5.66 -34.43 -12.97
CA PRO A 64 4.30 -34.13 -13.40
C PRO A 64 3.42 -35.37 -13.40
N PRO A 65 2.07 -35.22 -13.29
CA PRO A 65 1.15 -36.34 -13.35
C PRO A 65 1.33 -37.17 -14.64
N PRO A 66 1.11 -38.49 -14.60
CA PRO A 66 1.19 -39.33 -15.79
C PRO A 66 0.20 -38.83 -16.86
N GLY A 67 0.71 -38.63 -18.09
CA GLY A 67 -0.11 -38.06 -19.18
C GLY A 67 -0.06 -36.54 -19.31
N TYR A 68 0.75 -35.85 -18.52
CA TYR A 68 0.94 -34.40 -18.70
C TYR A 68 1.67 -34.11 -20.03
N ALA A 69 0.97 -33.41 -20.93
CA ALA A 69 1.48 -33.00 -22.25
C ALA A 69 1.60 -31.46 -22.39
N GLY A 70 1.49 -30.73 -21.27
CA GLY A 70 1.56 -29.27 -21.28
C GLY A 70 2.99 -28.73 -21.29
N PRO A 71 3.17 -27.40 -21.50
CA PRO A 71 4.47 -26.77 -21.47
C PRO A 71 5.07 -26.80 -20.07
N MET A 72 6.41 -26.87 -19.98
CA MET A 72 7.17 -26.83 -18.73
C MET A 72 7.37 -25.38 -18.26
N THR A 73 6.26 -24.65 -18.07
CA THR A 73 6.24 -23.29 -17.55
C THR A 73 5.68 -23.25 -16.15
N TYR A 74 6.07 -22.26 -15.37
CA TYR A 74 5.57 -22.06 -13.99
C TYR A 74 4.05 -22.12 -13.93
N GLU A 75 3.37 -21.35 -14.79
CA GLU A 75 1.91 -21.25 -14.79
C GLU A 75 1.22 -22.58 -15.14
N ALA A 76 1.70 -23.29 -16.16
CA ALA A 76 1.13 -24.55 -16.59
C ALA A 76 1.31 -25.67 -15.55
N LEU A 77 2.50 -25.78 -14.98
CA LEU A 77 2.81 -26.78 -13.94
C LEU A 77 2.06 -26.49 -12.64
N THR A 78 1.92 -25.22 -12.25
CA THR A 78 1.11 -24.84 -11.07
C THR A 78 -0.35 -25.19 -11.27
N LYS A 79 -0.93 -24.93 -12.44
CA LYS A 79 -2.31 -25.32 -12.79
C LYS A 79 -2.49 -26.84 -12.80
N ALA A 80 -1.45 -27.59 -13.17
CA ALA A 80 -1.46 -29.06 -13.11
C ALA A 80 -1.23 -29.64 -11.70
N GLY A 81 -1.06 -28.79 -10.67
CA GLY A 81 -0.85 -29.21 -9.29
C GLY A 81 0.54 -29.80 -9.01
N VAL A 82 1.54 -29.54 -9.87
CA VAL A 82 2.91 -30.00 -9.67
C VAL A 82 3.58 -29.17 -8.58
N PRO A 83 4.17 -29.79 -7.54
CA PRO A 83 4.90 -29.05 -6.52
C PRO A 83 6.19 -28.46 -7.09
N LEU A 84 6.30 -27.14 -6.99
CA LEU A 84 7.43 -26.37 -7.52
C LEU A 84 8.07 -25.53 -6.42
N LEU A 85 9.38 -25.45 -6.41
CA LEU A 85 10.11 -24.41 -5.69
C LEU A 85 10.31 -23.20 -6.61
N ALA A 86 9.35 -22.27 -6.59
CA ALA A 86 9.26 -21.16 -7.53
C ALA A 86 10.02 -19.91 -7.02
N TYR A 87 11.35 -20.02 -6.86
CA TYR A 87 12.17 -18.92 -6.37
C TYR A 87 12.18 -17.71 -7.32
N GLY A 88 12.05 -17.94 -8.62
CA GLY A 88 11.99 -16.87 -9.61
C GLY A 88 10.68 -16.10 -9.55
N ASN A 89 9.54 -16.78 -9.34
CA ASN A 89 8.28 -16.11 -9.11
C ASN A 89 8.30 -15.27 -7.83
N PHE A 90 8.89 -15.79 -6.75
CA PHE A 90 9.09 -15.01 -5.52
C PHE A 90 9.92 -13.75 -5.79
N LEU A 91 11.03 -13.87 -6.54
CA LEU A 91 11.87 -12.73 -6.89
C LEU A 91 11.11 -11.70 -7.73
N THR A 92 10.32 -12.15 -8.70
CA THR A 92 9.47 -11.27 -9.53
C THR A 92 8.46 -10.49 -8.66
N VAL A 93 7.78 -11.17 -7.74
CA VAL A 93 6.82 -10.54 -6.81
C VAL A 93 7.52 -9.53 -5.89
N LEU A 94 8.70 -9.89 -5.37
CA LEU A 94 9.50 -9.01 -4.52
C LEU A 94 9.95 -7.74 -5.27
N LEU A 95 10.43 -7.88 -6.51
CA LEU A 95 10.83 -6.74 -7.34
C LEU A 95 9.64 -5.84 -7.66
N ASN A 96 8.49 -6.43 -8.01
CA ASN A 96 7.26 -5.69 -8.23
C ASN A 96 6.85 -4.89 -6.99
N PHE A 97 6.95 -5.49 -5.80
CA PHE A 97 6.69 -4.81 -4.54
C PHE A 97 7.64 -3.63 -4.29
N LEU A 98 8.95 -3.82 -4.54
CA LEU A 98 9.94 -2.74 -4.37
C LEU A 98 9.69 -1.57 -5.33
N ILE A 99 9.34 -1.86 -6.58
CA ILE A 99 8.98 -0.85 -7.57
C ILE A 99 7.73 -0.09 -7.12
N LEU A 100 6.70 -0.80 -6.67
CA LEU A 100 5.48 -0.23 -6.14
C LEU A 100 5.75 0.67 -4.94
N ALA A 101 6.53 0.19 -3.98
CA ALA A 101 6.91 0.96 -2.79
C ALA A 101 7.68 2.24 -3.17
N PHE A 102 8.57 2.17 -4.16
CA PHE A 102 9.31 3.31 -4.66
C PHE A 102 8.40 4.35 -5.33
N VAL A 103 7.45 3.90 -6.14
CA VAL A 103 6.46 4.79 -6.80
C VAL A 103 5.59 5.50 -5.75
N ILE A 104 5.10 4.76 -4.75
CA ILE A 104 4.32 5.33 -3.65
C ILE A 104 5.17 6.35 -2.87
N PHE A 105 6.43 6.02 -2.58
CA PHE A 105 7.34 6.93 -1.90
C PHE A 105 7.52 8.24 -2.69
N LEU A 106 7.74 8.18 -4.00
CA LEU A 106 7.87 9.37 -4.84
C LEU A 106 6.58 10.20 -4.83
N MET A 107 5.42 9.55 -4.92
CA MET A 107 4.12 10.21 -4.88
C MET A 107 3.91 10.95 -3.56
N VAL A 108 4.14 10.29 -2.43
CA VAL A 108 4.02 10.89 -1.09
C VAL A 108 5.01 12.03 -0.91
N ARG A 109 6.24 11.87 -1.38
CA ARG A 109 7.26 12.93 -1.35
C ARG A 109 6.81 14.16 -2.12
N GLN A 110 6.21 13.97 -3.29
CA GLN A 110 5.72 15.06 -4.13
C GLN A 110 4.55 15.79 -3.47
N ILE A 111 3.59 15.06 -2.91
CA ILE A 111 2.46 15.62 -2.15
C ILE A 111 2.97 16.43 -0.95
N ASN A 112 3.91 15.88 -0.20
CA ASN A 112 4.49 16.57 0.96
C ASN A 112 5.27 17.84 0.57
N ARG A 113 5.92 17.81 -0.60
CA ARG A 113 6.59 18.99 -1.14
C ARG A 113 5.60 20.11 -1.47
N LEU A 114 4.46 19.76 -2.06
CA LEU A 114 3.38 20.72 -2.36
C LEU A 114 2.74 21.27 -1.07
N ARG A 115 2.61 20.47 -0.03
CA ARG A 115 2.07 20.90 1.28
C ARG A 115 3.03 21.80 2.06
N ARG A 116 4.34 21.67 1.90
CA ARG A 116 5.34 22.51 2.59
C ARG A 116 5.35 23.96 2.12
N THR A 117 4.60 24.33 1.10
CA THR A 117 4.49 25.68 0.61
C THR A 117 3.55 26.57 1.44
N ALA A 118 2.80 26.02 2.38
CA ALA A 118 2.04 26.77 3.37
C ALA A 118 2.84 26.84 4.68
N PRO A 119 3.39 28.01 5.09
CA PRO A 119 3.95 28.15 6.43
C PRO A 119 2.87 27.79 7.44
N ALA A 120 3.16 26.87 8.34
CA ALA A 120 2.28 26.61 9.48
C ALA A 120 2.08 27.95 10.19
N ALA A 121 0.84 28.43 10.29
CA ALA A 121 0.53 29.59 11.12
C ALA A 121 1.13 29.35 12.51
N PRO A 122 1.82 30.33 13.11
CA PRO A 122 2.34 30.15 14.47
C PRO A 122 1.21 29.68 15.38
N PRO A 123 1.44 28.70 16.24
CA PRO A 123 0.41 28.26 17.16
C PRO A 123 -0.08 29.47 17.95
N ALA A 124 -1.37 29.66 18.03
CA ALA A 124 -1.96 30.71 18.84
C ALA A 124 -1.38 30.61 20.27
N PRO A 125 -0.94 31.73 20.87
CA PRO A 125 -0.39 31.69 22.23
C PRO A 125 -1.40 31.00 23.14
N PRO A 126 -0.96 30.13 24.06
CA PRO A 126 -1.85 29.51 25.06
C PRO A 126 -2.70 30.60 25.73
N GLU A 127 -3.98 30.33 25.98
CA GLU A 127 -4.90 31.28 26.63
C GLU A 127 -4.34 31.86 27.93
N ASP A 128 -3.57 31.06 28.67
CA ASP A 128 -2.87 31.49 29.89
C ASP A 128 -1.92 32.65 29.65
N THR A 129 -1.19 32.68 28.53
CA THR A 129 -0.27 33.78 28.21
C THR A 129 -1.00 35.03 27.77
N VAL A 130 -2.17 34.91 27.16
CA VAL A 130 -3.03 36.07 26.82
C VAL A 130 -3.60 36.66 28.08
N LEU A 131 -4.17 35.87 28.99
CA LEU A 131 -4.72 36.29 30.28
C LEU A 131 -3.65 36.94 31.18
N LEU A 132 -2.42 36.37 31.22
CA LEU A 132 -1.33 36.96 31.96
C LEU A 132 -0.89 38.34 31.39
N ARG A 133 -0.98 38.54 30.10
CA ARG A 133 -0.71 39.84 29.46
C ARG A 133 -1.83 40.86 29.81
N GLU A 134 -3.08 40.44 29.77
CA GLU A 134 -4.19 41.30 30.13
C GLU A 134 -4.15 41.72 31.62
N ILE A 135 -3.82 40.78 32.52
CA ILE A 135 -3.64 41.08 33.94
C ILE A 135 -2.45 42.05 34.12
N ARG A 136 -1.32 41.82 33.50
CA ARG A 136 -0.18 42.74 33.57
C ARG A 136 -0.54 44.13 33.09
N ASP A 137 -1.27 44.24 31.99
CA ASP A 137 -1.62 45.54 31.38
C ASP A 137 -2.71 46.26 32.19
N SER A 138 -3.59 45.54 32.88
CA SER A 138 -4.55 46.12 33.81
C SER A 138 -3.92 46.67 35.11
N LEU A 139 -2.85 46.01 35.56
CA LEU A 139 -2.07 46.47 36.73
C LEU A 139 -1.13 47.64 36.44
N ARG A 140 -0.89 47.92 35.17
CA ARG A 140 -0.01 49.01 34.73
C ARG A 140 -0.72 50.31 34.45
N ARG A 141 -2.04 50.30 34.55
CA ARG A 141 -2.90 51.49 34.55
C ARG A 141 -3.16 51.95 35.99
#